data_986d9188b60299c6bc7cfd4797733625
#
_entry.id   986d9188b60299c6bc7cfd4797733625
#
_cell.length_a   1.000
_cell.length_b   1.000
_cell.length_c   1.000
_cell.angle_alpha   90.00
_cell.angle_beta   90.00
_cell.angle_gamma   90.00
#
_symmetry.space_group_name_H-M   'P 1'
#
loop_
_entity.id
_entity.type
_entity.pdbx_description
1 polymer ?
#
loop_
_entity_poly.entity_id
_entity_poly.type
_entity_poly.pdbx_seq_one_letter_code
_entity_poly.pdbx_strand_id
1 'polypeptide(L)'
;PHTISHRVGILDRKFRVIDENTPSEPTVANKRLWLRKALQAVQSVYGYDWQGDNVFLSRESILVSFCEYYARRWGRRPKLPTIMKVAEIVSWNIWQMDGTRFTIPETDCLCVIREWRRTSPLVADNILFRDLILKKTPNNK
;
A
#
# COMPACT_ATOMS: atom_id res chain seq x y z
N PRO A 1 10.29 0.47 21.38
CA PRO A 1 9.62 0.01 20.17
C PRO A 1 8.16 -0.29 20.49
N HIS A 2 7.24 0.47 19.87
CA HIS A 2 5.82 0.18 20.02
C HIS A 2 5.53 -1.18 19.38
N THR A 3 4.96 -2.09 20.17
CA THR A 3 4.49 -3.35 19.63
C THR A 3 3.47 -3.11 18.52
N ILE A 4 3.46 -3.95 17.50
CA ILE A 4 2.57 -3.84 16.34
C ILE A 4 1.08 -3.68 16.73
N SER A 5 0.67 -4.22 17.89
CA SER A 5 -0.69 -4.15 18.42
C SER A 5 -1.13 -2.73 18.82
N HIS A 6 -0.20 -1.81 19.06
CA HIS A 6 -0.49 -0.44 19.48
C HIS A 6 -0.36 0.59 18.35
N ARG A 7 0.03 0.17 17.15
CA ARG A 7 0.11 1.08 16.00
C ARG A 7 -1.29 1.47 15.51
N VAL A 8 -1.44 2.75 15.13
CA VAL A 8 -2.74 3.34 14.75
C VAL A 8 -2.77 3.90 13.33
N GLY A 9 -1.76 3.60 12.52
CA GLY A 9 -1.72 4.01 11.13
C GLY A 9 -2.87 3.45 10.29
N ILE A 10 -3.12 4.05 9.12
CA ILE A 10 -4.19 3.61 8.20
C ILE A 10 -4.00 2.14 7.81
N LEU A 11 -2.79 1.75 7.46
CA LEU A 11 -2.47 0.39 7.05
C LEU A 11 -2.56 -0.59 8.22
N ASP A 12 -2.12 -0.17 9.42
CA ASP A 12 -2.26 -0.97 10.63
C ASP A 12 -3.72 -1.33 10.93
N ARG A 13 -4.63 -0.36 10.79
CA ARG A 13 -6.07 -0.59 10.96
C ARG A 13 -6.62 -1.58 9.93
N LYS A 14 -6.20 -1.43 8.66
CA LYS A 14 -6.61 -2.35 7.58
C LYS A 14 -6.14 -3.77 7.85
N PHE A 15 -4.91 -3.98 8.26
CA PHE A 15 -4.40 -5.31 8.58
C PHE A 15 -5.10 -5.94 9.78
N ARG A 16 -5.42 -5.18 10.82
CA ARG A 16 -6.21 -5.72 11.95
C ARG A 16 -7.60 -6.17 11.51
N VAL A 17 -8.30 -5.38 10.72
CA VAL A 17 -9.60 -5.76 10.16
C VAL A 17 -9.48 -7.04 9.32
N ILE A 18 -8.42 -7.19 8.53
CA ILE A 18 -8.18 -8.41 7.75
C ILE A 18 -7.95 -9.61 8.68
N ASP A 19 -7.17 -9.43 9.74
CA ASP A 19 -6.92 -10.49 10.73
C ASP A 19 -8.22 -10.96 11.43
N GLU A 20 -9.09 -10.01 11.77
CA GLU A 20 -10.38 -10.29 12.41
C GLU A 20 -11.38 -11.00 11.47
N ASN A 21 -11.31 -10.72 10.16
CA ASN A 21 -12.28 -11.20 9.17
C ASN A 21 -11.75 -12.36 8.30
N THR A 22 -10.61 -12.94 8.64
CA THR A 22 -10.04 -14.10 7.94
C THR A 22 -9.75 -15.24 8.92
N PRO A 23 -9.96 -16.52 8.50
CA PRO A 23 -9.65 -17.65 9.36
C PRO A 23 -8.16 -17.69 9.75
N SER A 24 -7.90 -18.05 11.02
CA SER A 24 -6.54 -18.08 11.56
C SER A 24 -5.79 -19.40 11.33
N GLU A 25 -6.48 -20.44 10.92
CA GLU A 25 -5.85 -21.73 10.62
C GLU A 25 -4.86 -21.60 9.47
N PRO A 26 -3.63 -22.15 9.61
CA PRO A 26 -2.56 -21.95 8.63
C PRO A 26 -2.68 -22.85 7.38
N THR A 27 -3.88 -22.97 6.84
CA THR A 27 -4.12 -23.70 5.59
C THR A 27 -3.65 -22.87 4.37
N VAL A 28 -3.39 -23.56 3.26
CA VAL A 28 -3.03 -22.89 2.00
C VAL A 28 -4.12 -21.92 1.55
N ALA A 29 -5.39 -22.31 1.66
CA ALA A 29 -6.53 -21.47 1.28
C ALA A 29 -6.62 -20.19 2.14
N ASN A 30 -6.47 -20.31 3.46
CA ASN A 30 -6.54 -19.18 4.38
C ASN A 30 -5.37 -18.22 4.20
N LYS A 31 -4.16 -18.75 3.97
CA LYS A 31 -2.99 -17.93 3.67
C LYS A 31 -3.16 -17.14 2.36
N ARG A 32 -3.72 -17.77 1.33
CA ARG A 32 -4.03 -17.10 0.05
C ARG A 32 -5.08 -16.01 0.22
N LEU A 33 -6.14 -16.28 0.98
CA LEU A 33 -7.20 -15.31 1.25
C LEU A 33 -6.65 -14.09 1.98
N TRP A 34 -5.91 -14.31 3.07
CA TRP A 34 -5.28 -13.24 3.84
C TRP A 34 -4.32 -12.42 2.96
N LEU A 35 -3.44 -13.09 2.22
CA LEU A 35 -2.46 -12.43 1.36
C LEU A 35 -3.14 -11.57 0.30
N ARG A 36 -4.18 -12.09 -0.35
CA ARG A 36 -4.95 -11.30 -1.34
C ARG A 36 -5.52 -10.04 -0.72
N LYS A 37 -6.16 -10.14 0.45
CA LYS A 37 -6.72 -8.99 1.15
C LYS A 37 -5.65 -8.01 1.63
N ALA A 38 -4.52 -8.51 2.12
CA ALA A 38 -3.40 -7.69 2.55
C ALA A 38 -2.78 -6.92 1.37
N LEU A 39 -2.59 -7.55 0.23
CA LEU A 39 -2.12 -6.88 -0.99
C LEU A 39 -3.11 -5.82 -1.48
N GLN A 40 -4.43 -6.11 -1.45
CA GLN A 40 -5.46 -5.12 -1.77
C GLN A 40 -5.42 -3.93 -0.81
N ALA A 41 -5.16 -4.15 0.48
CA ALA A 41 -5.00 -3.08 1.44
C ALA A 41 -3.81 -2.19 1.10
N VAL A 42 -2.66 -2.76 0.77
CA VAL A 42 -1.48 -2.01 0.32
C VAL A 42 -1.77 -1.25 -0.98
N GLN A 43 -2.43 -1.88 -1.95
CA GLN A 43 -2.83 -1.25 -3.22
C GLN A 43 -3.74 -0.03 -3.03
N SER A 44 -4.49 0.03 -1.93
CA SER A 44 -5.45 1.11 -1.64
C SER A 44 -4.85 2.31 -0.91
N VAL A 45 -3.58 2.26 -0.54
CA VAL A 45 -2.89 3.34 0.19
C VAL A 45 -1.98 4.11 -0.77
N TYR A 46 -2.31 5.37 -0.98
CA TYR A 46 -1.54 6.30 -1.80
C TYR A 46 -1.02 7.45 -0.96
N GLY A 47 0.15 7.94 -1.30
CA GLY A 47 0.73 9.08 -0.61
C GLY A 47 1.74 9.82 -1.47
N TYR A 48 2.06 11.02 -1.04
CA TYR A 48 3.10 11.83 -1.67
C TYR A 48 3.81 12.72 -0.64
N ASP A 49 5.02 13.10 -0.98
CA ASP A 49 5.79 14.10 -0.26
C ASP A 49 6.63 14.87 -1.28
N TRP A 50 6.98 16.11 -0.96
CA TRP A 50 7.91 16.90 -1.76
C TRP A 50 9.33 16.34 -1.69
N GLN A 51 9.74 15.83 -0.53
CA GLN A 51 11.09 15.35 -0.28
C GLN A 51 11.23 13.86 -0.58
N GLY A 52 12.22 13.51 -1.41
CA GLY A 52 12.49 12.13 -1.80
C GLY A 52 12.83 11.21 -0.62
N ASP A 53 13.54 11.72 0.38
CA ASP A 53 13.87 10.93 1.58
C ASP A 53 12.63 10.48 2.35
N ASN A 54 11.62 11.35 2.47
CA ASN A 54 10.36 11.01 3.11
C ASN A 54 9.57 9.96 2.30
N VAL A 55 9.62 10.06 0.98
CA VAL A 55 9.02 9.04 0.08
C VAL A 55 9.68 7.70 0.29
N PHE A 56 11.01 7.65 0.33
CA PHE A 56 11.77 6.41 0.56
C PHE A 56 11.41 5.79 1.93
N LEU A 57 11.44 6.58 3.01
CA LEU A 57 11.08 6.12 4.35
C LEU A 57 9.63 5.62 4.42
N SER A 58 8.72 6.27 3.74
CA SER A 58 7.31 5.84 3.67
C SER A 58 7.15 4.50 2.96
N ARG A 59 7.84 4.30 1.85
CA ARG A 59 7.86 3.03 1.11
C ARG A 59 8.42 1.90 1.97
N GLU A 60 9.54 2.14 2.62
CA GLU A 60 10.18 1.18 3.54
C GLU A 60 9.25 0.84 4.71
N SER A 61 8.64 1.83 5.34
CA SER A 61 7.71 1.62 6.46
C SER A 61 6.51 0.76 6.09
N ILE A 62 5.95 0.93 4.89
CA ILE A 62 4.85 0.09 4.41
C ILE A 62 5.32 -1.35 4.20
N LEU A 63 6.47 -1.53 3.57
CA LEU A 63 7.03 -2.86 3.30
C LEU A 63 7.35 -3.61 4.59
N VAL A 64 8.00 -2.95 5.54
CA VAL A 64 8.33 -3.52 6.85
C VAL A 64 7.05 -3.87 7.61
N SER A 65 6.06 -2.98 7.65
CA SER A 65 4.78 -3.23 8.30
C SER A 65 4.07 -4.46 7.71
N PHE A 66 4.04 -4.59 6.39
CA PHE A 66 3.49 -5.79 5.75
C PHE A 66 4.19 -7.07 6.21
N CYS A 67 5.53 -7.07 6.22
CA CYS A 67 6.31 -8.22 6.66
C CYS A 67 6.06 -8.57 8.13
N GLU A 68 5.92 -7.57 9.00
CA GLU A 68 5.64 -7.77 10.43
C GLU A 68 4.23 -8.35 10.66
N TYR A 69 3.20 -7.83 9.97
CA TYR A 69 1.84 -8.38 10.06
C TYR A 69 1.75 -9.81 9.51
N TYR A 70 2.44 -10.08 8.41
CA TYR A 70 2.54 -11.43 7.86
C TYR A 70 3.20 -12.40 8.85
N ALA A 71 4.35 -12.00 9.43
CA ALA A 71 5.08 -12.82 10.38
C ALA A 71 4.28 -13.07 11.67
N ARG A 72 3.60 -12.05 12.17
CA ARG A 72 2.69 -12.16 13.31
C ARG A 72 1.55 -13.15 13.04
N ARG A 73 0.98 -13.11 11.84
CA ARG A 73 -0.16 -13.96 11.48
C ARG A 73 0.24 -15.41 11.26
N TRP A 74 1.38 -15.65 10.58
CA TRP A 74 1.75 -16.97 10.08
C TRP A 74 3.02 -17.56 10.71
N GLY A 75 3.63 -16.86 11.67
CA GLY A 75 4.80 -17.33 12.40
C GLY A 75 6.11 -17.39 11.60
N ARG A 76 6.12 -16.81 10.39
CA ARG A 76 7.31 -16.77 9.51
C ARG A 76 7.26 -15.57 8.56
N ARG A 77 8.43 -15.19 8.06
CA ARG A 77 8.54 -14.12 7.07
C ARG A 77 7.86 -14.51 5.73
N PRO A 78 7.31 -13.54 5.00
CA PRO A 78 6.84 -13.79 3.64
C PRO A 78 7.99 -14.20 2.72
N LYS A 79 7.68 -14.97 1.68
CA LYS A 79 8.65 -15.34 0.64
C LYS A 79 9.04 -14.13 -0.20
N LEU A 80 10.24 -14.14 -0.76
CA LEU A 80 10.76 -13.05 -1.59
C LEU A 80 9.80 -12.61 -2.71
N PRO A 81 9.15 -13.47 -3.49
CA PRO A 81 8.19 -13.03 -4.51
C PRO A 81 7.03 -12.20 -3.95
N THR A 82 6.56 -12.50 -2.75
CA THR A 82 5.52 -11.71 -2.07
C THR A 82 6.05 -10.34 -1.64
N ILE A 83 7.25 -10.29 -1.09
CA ILE A 83 7.92 -9.03 -0.71
C ILE A 83 8.11 -8.14 -1.93
N MET A 84 8.54 -8.72 -3.06
CA MET A 84 8.73 -7.99 -4.31
C MET A 84 7.43 -7.43 -4.87
N LYS A 85 6.30 -8.15 -4.73
CA LYS A 85 4.97 -7.61 -5.11
C LYS A 85 4.60 -6.38 -4.29
N VAL A 86 4.81 -6.42 -2.98
CA VAL A 86 4.57 -5.26 -2.11
C VAL A 86 5.49 -4.10 -2.49
N ALA A 87 6.77 -4.37 -2.71
CA ALA A 87 7.73 -3.35 -3.14
C ALA A 87 7.30 -2.69 -4.46
N GLU A 88 6.82 -3.47 -5.42
CA GLU A 88 6.28 -2.95 -6.69
C GLU A 88 5.06 -2.05 -6.46
N ILE A 89 4.10 -2.49 -5.65
CA ILE A 89 2.91 -1.70 -5.35
C ILE A 89 3.29 -0.35 -4.73
N VAL A 90 4.12 -0.36 -3.69
CA VAL A 90 4.48 0.89 -2.98
C VAL A 90 5.33 1.82 -3.84
N SER A 91 6.12 1.27 -4.77
CA SER A 91 6.90 2.08 -5.71
C SER A 91 6.02 2.92 -6.64
N TRP A 92 4.79 2.48 -6.90
CA TRP A 92 3.80 3.20 -7.72
C TRP A 92 2.76 3.98 -6.91
N ASN A 93 2.61 3.69 -5.62
CA ASN A 93 1.58 4.31 -4.78
C ASN A 93 2.11 5.48 -3.97
N ILE A 94 3.41 5.53 -3.70
CA ILE A 94 4.04 6.58 -2.90
C ILE A 94 5.02 7.34 -3.79
N TRP A 95 4.75 8.62 -4.00
CA TRP A 95 5.48 9.43 -4.96
C TRP A 95 6.10 10.69 -4.37
N GLN A 96 7.20 11.13 -4.97
CA GLN A 96 7.70 12.49 -4.83
C GLN A 96 6.87 13.39 -5.75
N MET A 97 6.10 14.30 -5.17
CA MET A 97 5.16 15.13 -5.92
C MET A 97 4.97 16.49 -5.26
N ASP A 98 4.83 17.52 -6.09
CA ASP A 98 4.25 18.79 -5.69
C ASP A 98 2.73 18.63 -5.54
N GLY A 99 2.27 18.62 -4.29
CA GLY A 99 0.85 18.37 -3.96
C GLY A 99 -0.10 19.50 -4.39
N THR A 100 0.43 20.68 -4.74
CA THR A 100 -0.38 21.81 -5.24
C THR A 100 -0.56 21.77 -6.74
N ARG A 101 0.44 21.28 -7.47
CA ARG A 101 0.47 21.21 -8.94
C ARG A 101 0.23 19.80 -9.48
N PHE A 102 0.33 18.76 -8.65
CA PHE A 102 0.29 17.34 -9.01
C PHE A 102 1.40 16.94 -10.00
N THR A 103 2.53 17.61 -9.93
CA THR A 103 3.68 17.42 -10.83
C THR A 103 4.87 16.84 -10.08
N ILE A 104 5.80 16.27 -10.82
CA ILE A 104 7.14 15.98 -10.32
C ILE A 104 7.75 17.32 -9.88
N PRO A 105 8.33 17.43 -8.67
CA PRO A 105 8.89 18.68 -8.16
C PRO A 105 9.82 19.36 -9.17
N GLU A 106 9.70 20.67 -9.27
CA GLU A 106 10.52 21.52 -10.18
C GLU A 106 10.33 21.23 -11.67
N THR A 107 9.23 20.53 -12.03
CA THR A 107 8.88 20.26 -13.44
C THR A 107 7.43 20.59 -13.73
N ASP A 108 7.05 20.59 -15.00
CA ASP A 108 5.65 20.69 -15.45
C ASP A 108 5.04 19.30 -15.76
N CYS A 109 5.76 18.22 -15.48
CA CYS A 109 5.31 16.85 -15.74
C CYS A 109 4.33 16.39 -14.66
N LEU A 110 3.09 16.08 -15.05
CA LEU A 110 2.09 15.50 -14.14
C LEU A 110 2.52 14.10 -13.65
N CYS A 111 2.30 13.82 -12.37
CA CYS A 111 2.57 12.50 -11.80
C CYS A 111 1.55 11.47 -12.28
N VAL A 112 2.08 10.34 -12.75
CA VAL A 112 1.31 9.16 -13.15
C VAL A 112 1.47 8.09 -12.08
N ILE A 113 0.34 7.50 -11.67
CA ILE A 113 0.31 6.39 -10.72
C ILE A 113 -0.43 5.21 -11.33
N ARG A 114 -0.50 4.11 -10.58
CA ARG A 114 -1.25 2.92 -10.97
C ARG A 114 -2.53 2.77 -10.16
N GLU A 115 -3.66 2.62 -10.85
CA GLU A 115 -4.90 2.14 -10.26
C GLU A 115 -4.95 0.61 -10.40
N TRP A 116 -4.83 -0.08 -9.28
CA TRP A 116 -4.68 -1.53 -9.25
C TRP A 116 -6.01 -2.25 -9.48
N ARG A 117 -5.96 -3.31 -10.31
CA ARG A 117 -7.11 -4.15 -10.65
C ARG A 117 -7.01 -5.55 -10.04
N ARG A 118 -5.79 -6.09 -9.92
CA ARG A 118 -5.53 -7.44 -9.43
C ARG A 118 -4.29 -7.52 -8.56
N THR A 119 -4.27 -8.55 -7.70
CA THR A 119 -3.14 -8.86 -6.80
C THR A 119 -2.28 -10.02 -7.31
N SER A 120 -2.82 -10.89 -8.15
CA SER A 120 -2.09 -12.04 -8.68
C SER A 120 -2.67 -12.50 -10.03
N PRO A 121 -1.97 -12.23 -11.13
CA PRO A 121 -0.82 -11.34 -11.23
C PRO A 121 -1.18 -9.90 -10.87
N LEU A 122 -0.18 -9.06 -10.62
CA LEU A 122 -0.39 -7.62 -10.45
C LEU A 122 -0.82 -7.02 -11.80
N VAL A 123 -1.99 -6.40 -11.80
CA VAL A 123 -2.54 -5.71 -12.98
C VAL A 123 -3.03 -4.33 -12.54
N ALA A 124 -2.69 -3.31 -13.31
CA ALA A 124 -3.07 -1.94 -13.03
C ALA A 124 -3.23 -1.12 -14.31
N ASP A 125 -4.00 -0.05 -14.21
CA ASP A 125 -4.11 0.98 -15.23
C ASP A 125 -3.30 2.22 -14.79
N ASN A 126 -2.66 2.88 -15.73
CA ASN A 126 -1.99 4.14 -15.47
C ASN A 126 -3.02 5.27 -15.43
N ILE A 127 -2.99 6.05 -14.35
CA ILE A 127 -3.83 7.24 -14.20
C ILE A 127 -3.01 8.41 -13.69
N LEU A 128 -3.47 9.63 -13.93
CA LEU A 128 -2.88 10.81 -13.31
C LEU A 128 -3.22 10.84 -11.82
N PHE A 129 -2.24 11.15 -10.97
CA PHE A 129 -2.46 11.27 -9.53
C PHE A 129 -3.54 12.32 -9.21
N ARG A 130 -3.53 13.41 -9.95
CA ARG A 130 -4.56 14.46 -9.90
C ARG A 130 -5.96 13.89 -10.03
N ASP A 131 -6.18 13.00 -10.98
CA ASP A 131 -7.51 12.44 -11.26
C ASP A 131 -7.96 11.50 -10.14
N LEU A 132 -7.04 10.78 -9.50
CA LEU A 132 -7.35 9.96 -8.34
C LEU A 132 -7.87 10.83 -7.17
N ILE A 133 -7.20 11.93 -6.89
CA ILE A 133 -7.58 12.83 -5.80
C ILE A 133 -8.93 13.50 -6.09
N LEU A 134 -9.13 14.00 -7.29
CA LEU A 134 -10.36 14.69 -7.69
C LEU A 134 -11.58 13.76 -7.71
N LYS A 135 -11.42 12.49 -8.11
CA LYS A 135 -12.50 11.48 -8.05
C LYS A 135 -12.97 11.17 -6.63
N LYS A 136 -12.11 11.34 -5.62
CA LYS A 136 -12.42 11.05 -4.21
C LYS A 136 -13.02 12.24 -3.46
N THR A 137 -13.06 13.42 -4.06
CA THR A 137 -13.73 14.58 -3.48
C THR A 137 -15.21 14.50 -3.84
N PRO A 138 -16.14 14.26 -2.88
CA PRO A 138 -17.57 14.30 -3.20
C PRO A 138 -17.89 15.71 -3.70
N ASN A 139 -18.58 15.81 -4.83
CA ASN A 139 -19.19 17.05 -5.27
C ASN A 139 -20.20 17.48 -4.19
N ASN A 140 -19.78 18.35 -3.29
CA ASN A 140 -20.73 19.14 -2.49
C ASN A 140 -21.42 20.11 -3.45
N LYS A 141 -22.56 19.70 -3.99
CA LYS A 141 -23.58 20.61 -4.48
C LYS A 141 -24.55 20.93 -3.36
#